data_2b2a897dae74011784547fdf019831cd
#
_entry.id   2b2a897dae74011784547fdf019831cd
#
_cell.length_a   1.000
_cell.length_b   1.000
_cell.length_c   1.000
_cell.angle_alpha   90.00
_cell.angle_beta   90.00
_cell.angle_gamma   90.00
#
_symmetry.space_group_name_H-M   'P 1'
#
loop_
_entity.id
_entity.type
_entity.pdbx_description
1 polymer ?
#
loop_
_entity_poly.entity_id
_entity_poly.type
_entity_poly.pdbx_seq_one_letter_code
_entity_poly.pdbx_strand_id
1 'polypeptide(L)'
;YFCVILDNQIIGNINFYIRENEIDFGFYANPFSKILGIGRILEQIGIYYAFKIINVPILSLEVFSNNTQVINLHRKFGFSIVQEFFIKKQKILKMSLKQSDCKALLS
;
A
#
# COMPACT_ATOMS: atom_id res chain seq x y z
N TYR A 1 -1.79 1.53 12.87
CA TYR A 1 -0.67 0.57 12.91
C TYR A 1 -1.20 -0.83 13.18
N PHE A 2 -0.92 -1.75 12.29
CA PHE A 2 -1.37 -3.15 12.42
C PHE A 2 -0.20 -4.09 12.15
N CYS A 3 -0.03 -5.09 13.01
CA CYS A 3 0.86 -6.20 12.74
C CYS A 3 0.08 -7.28 11.99
N VAL A 4 0.71 -7.85 10.97
CA VAL A 4 0.11 -8.95 10.19
C VAL A 4 0.84 -10.24 10.57
N ILE A 5 0.06 -11.22 11.03
CA ILE A 5 0.58 -12.50 11.50
C ILE A 5 0.04 -13.60 10.58
N LEU A 6 0.94 -14.46 10.12
CA LEU A 6 0.59 -15.63 9.32
C LEU A 6 1.41 -16.80 9.82
N ASP A 7 0.76 -17.94 10.10
CA ASP A 7 1.38 -19.14 10.64
C ASP A 7 2.22 -18.87 11.89
N ASN A 8 1.67 -18.06 12.81
CA ASN A 8 2.33 -17.62 14.06
C ASN A 8 3.59 -16.80 13.85
N GLN A 9 3.82 -16.27 12.64
CA GLN A 9 4.94 -15.39 12.36
C GLN A 9 4.44 -13.99 12.02
N ILE A 10 5.14 -12.96 12.54
CA ILE A 10 4.88 -11.58 12.13
C ILE A 10 5.51 -11.40 10.75
N ILE A 11 4.67 -11.26 9.71
CA ILE A 11 5.15 -11.09 8.33
C ILE A 11 5.35 -9.62 7.97
N GLY A 12 4.78 -8.71 8.75
CA GLY A 12 4.97 -7.28 8.52
C GLY A 12 3.99 -6.45 9.30
N ASN A 13 3.92 -5.17 8.95
CA ASN A 13 2.94 -4.26 9.53
C ASN A 13 2.38 -3.34 8.46
N ILE A 14 1.21 -2.76 8.76
CA ILE A 14 0.49 -1.85 7.88
C ILE A 14 0.15 -0.61 8.69
N ASN A 15 0.43 0.56 8.13
CA ASN A 15 0.15 1.84 8.76
C ASN A 15 -0.82 2.63 7.90
N PHE A 16 -1.81 3.25 8.55
CA PHE A 16 -2.75 4.14 7.90
C PHE A 16 -2.65 5.53 8.52
N TYR A 17 -2.58 6.55 7.66
CA TYR A 17 -2.58 7.95 8.08
C TYR A 17 -3.82 8.62 7.49
N ILE A 18 -4.75 9.02 8.37
CA ILE A 18 -6.04 9.54 7.95
C ILE A 18 -5.91 11.01 7.59
N ARG A 19 -6.38 11.37 6.39
CA ARG A 19 -6.56 12.74 5.92
C ARG A 19 -8.03 12.92 5.54
N GLU A 20 -8.46 14.14 5.20
CA GLU A 20 -9.87 14.48 5.02
C GLU A 20 -10.69 13.46 4.23
N ASN A 21 -10.33 13.22 2.96
CA ASN A 21 -11.08 12.31 2.09
C ASN A 21 -10.23 11.17 1.55
N GLU A 22 -9.03 11.01 2.07
CA GLU A 22 -8.16 9.93 1.66
C GLU A 22 -7.36 9.40 2.83
N ILE A 23 -6.87 8.19 2.69
CA ILE A 23 -5.96 7.59 3.66
C ILE A 23 -4.66 7.30 2.96
N ASP A 24 -3.56 7.77 3.55
CA ASP A 24 -2.23 7.37 3.16
C ASP A 24 -1.90 6.05 3.85
N PHE A 25 -1.32 5.15 3.10
CA PHE A 25 -1.05 3.82 3.60
C PHE A 25 0.41 3.45 3.30
N GLY A 26 1.01 2.77 4.24
CA GLY A 26 2.34 2.21 4.07
C GLY A 26 2.41 0.85 4.72
N PHE A 27 3.33 0.01 4.24
CA PHE A 27 3.56 -1.27 4.88
C PHE A 27 5.05 -1.59 4.92
N TYR A 28 5.39 -2.46 5.85
CA TYR A 28 6.75 -2.95 6.03
C TYR A 28 6.71 -4.47 6.11
N ALA A 29 7.39 -5.13 5.16
CA ALA A 29 7.49 -6.58 5.16
C ALA A 29 8.65 -7.02 6.05
N ASN A 30 8.43 -8.04 6.87
CA ASN A 30 9.48 -8.59 7.73
C ASN A 30 10.55 -9.25 6.87
N PRO A 31 11.80 -8.72 6.85
CA PRO A 31 12.85 -9.27 5.99
C PRO A 31 13.31 -10.67 6.41
N PHE A 32 13.00 -11.08 7.63
CA PHE A 32 13.39 -12.40 8.15
C PHE A 32 12.34 -13.46 7.88
N SER A 33 11.18 -13.09 7.36
CA SER A 33 10.16 -14.06 7.01
C SER A 33 10.54 -14.77 5.71
N LYS A 34 10.31 -16.09 5.68
CA LYS A 34 10.56 -16.92 4.51
C LYS A 34 9.31 -17.09 3.62
N ILE A 35 8.24 -16.40 3.94
CA ILE A 35 6.99 -16.49 3.18
C ILE A 35 7.13 -15.69 1.90
N LEU A 36 6.88 -16.34 0.75
CA LEU A 36 6.94 -15.67 -0.55
C LEU A 36 5.72 -14.77 -0.75
N GLY A 37 5.93 -13.65 -1.44
CA GLY A 37 4.85 -12.75 -1.80
C GLY A 37 4.30 -11.91 -0.65
N ILE A 38 5.11 -11.66 0.39
CA ILE A 38 4.66 -10.90 1.58
C ILE A 38 4.17 -9.51 1.19
N GLY A 39 4.91 -8.79 0.33
CA GLY A 39 4.51 -7.44 -0.08
C GLY A 39 3.12 -7.44 -0.71
N ARG A 40 2.85 -8.41 -1.57
CA ARG A 40 1.55 -8.55 -2.21
C ARG A 40 0.44 -8.83 -1.19
N ILE A 41 0.71 -9.70 -0.22
CA ILE A 41 -0.25 -10.04 0.84
C ILE A 41 -0.57 -8.80 1.67
N LEU A 42 0.45 -8.06 2.09
CA LEU A 42 0.27 -6.86 2.91
C LEU A 42 -0.51 -5.79 2.16
N GLU A 43 -0.22 -5.58 0.88
CA GLU A 43 -0.94 -4.60 0.08
C GLU A 43 -2.41 -5.00 -0.11
N GLN A 44 -2.68 -6.27 -0.36
CA GLN A 44 -4.04 -6.77 -0.50
C GLN A 44 -4.85 -6.58 0.79
N ILE A 45 -4.26 -6.88 1.95
CA ILE A 45 -4.89 -6.67 3.24
C ILE A 45 -5.16 -5.17 3.47
N GLY A 46 -4.17 -4.31 3.18
CA GLY A 46 -4.32 -2.87 3.35
C GLY A 46 -5.42 -2.28 2.49
N ILE A 47 -5.49 -2.69 1.24
CA ILE A 47 -6.54 -2.25 0.32
C ILE A 47 -7.92 -2.70 0.82
N TYR A 48 -8.04 -3.96 1.20
CA TYR A 48 -9.31 -4.48 1.72
C TYR A 48 -9.76 -3.69 2.95
N TYR A 49 -8.85 -3.50 3.91
CA TYR A 49 -9.17 -2.81 5.15
C TYR A 49 -9.61 -1.36 4.89
N ALA A 50 -8.85 -0.65 4.05
CA ALA A 50 -9.16 0.75 3.75
C ALA A 50 -10.52 0.92 3.07
N PHE A 51 -10.84 0.08 2.10
CA PHE A 51 -12.06 0.24 1.32
C PHE A 51 -13.27 -0.45 1.94
N LYS A 52 -13.12 -1.62 2.53
CA LYS A 52 -14.25 -2.39 3.06
C LYS A 52 -14.55 -2.07 4.52
N ILE A 53 -13.54 -1.79 5.33
CA ILE A 53 -13.72 -1.55 6.77
C ILE A 53 -13.80 -0.05 7.05
N ILE A 54 -12.81 0.72 6.61
CA ILE A 54 -12.79 2.17 6.83
C ILE A 54 -13.69 2.89 5.83
N ASN A 55 -13.80 2.35 4.61
CA ASN A 55 -14.67 2.86 3.55
C ASN A 55 -14.27 4.26 3.07
N VAL A 56 -13.00 4.43 2.75
CA VAL A 56 -12.51 5.70 2.19
C VAL A 56 -12.64 5.69 0.68
N PRO A 57 -12.86 6.86 0.04
CA PRO A 57 -12.95 6.93 -1.42
C PRO A 57 -11.62 6.77 -2.13
N ILE A 58 -10.52 7.17 -1.51
CA ILE A 58 -9.18 7.18 -2.12
C ILE A 58 -8.17 6.64 -1.13
N LEU A 59 -7.33 5.72 -1.59
CA LEU A 59 -6.19 5.21 -0.85
C LEU A 59 -4.92 5.69 -1.53
N SER A 60 -4.02 6.32 -0.79
CA SER A 60 -2.79 6.91 -1.33
C SER A 60 -1.56 6.35 -0.63
N LEU A 61 -0.43 6.42 -1.31
CA LEU A 61 0.86 6.03 -0.74
C LEU A 61 1.98 6.83 -1.39
N GLU A 62 3.13 6.81 -0.75
CA GLU A 62 4.33 7.46 -1.27
C GLU A 62 5.44 6.41 -1.39
N VAL A 63 6.21 6.49 -2.46
CA VAL A 63 7.28 5.53 -2.75
C VAL A 63 8.45 6.26 -3.40
N PHE A 64 9.67 5.83 -3.11
CA PHE A 64 10.85 6.35 -3.79
C PHE A 64 10.83 5.93 -5.26
N SER A 65 11.18 6.88 -6.15
CA SER A 65 11.10 6.65 -7.59
C SER A 65 12.03 5.53 -8.09
N ASN A 66 13.07 5.21 -7.34
CA ASN A 66 14.01 4.15 -7.71
C ASN A 66 13.54 2.75 -7.25
N ASN A 67 12.47 2.66 -6.49
CA ASN A 67 11.94 1.39 -6.01
C ASN A 67 10.98 0.80 -7.04
N THR A 68 11.53 0.35 -8.17
CA THR A 68 10.72 -0.10 -9.31
C THR A 68 9.88 -1.34 -9.02
N GLN A 69 10.38 -2.25 -8.20
CA GLN A 69 9.62 -3.46 -7.84
C GLN A 69 8.33 -3.12 -7.10
N VAL A 70 8.42 -2.20 -6.12
CA VAL A 70 7.27 -1.79 -5.33
C VAL A 70 6.29 -0.97 -6.19
N ILE A 71 6.81 -0.08 -7.03
CA ILE A 71 5.98 0.70 -7.96
C ILE A 71 5.18 -0.23 -8.88
N ASN A 72 5.83 -1.25 -9.43
CA ASN A 72 5.15 -2.21 -10.31
C ASN A 72 4.11 -3.03 -9.54
N LEU A 73 4.38 -3.38 -8.30
CA LEU A 73 3.41 -4.08 -7.45
C LEU A 73 2.17 -3.21 -7.23
N HIS A 74 2.35 -1.93 -6.89
CA HIS A 74 1.23 -1.01 -6.70
C HIS A 74 0.40 -0.86 -7.98
N ARG A 75 1.07 -0.75 -9.13
CA ARG A 75 0.39 -0.65 -10.42
C ARG A 75 -0.48 -1.88 -10.72
N LYS A 76 -0.04 -3.05 -10.33
CA LYS A 76 -0.82 -4.29 -10.52
C LYS A 76 -2.13 -4.26 -9.73
N PHE A 77 -2.17 -3.55 -8.61
CA PHE A 77 -3.39 -3.37 -7.84
C PHE A 77 -4.25 -2.21 -8.34
N GLY A 78 -3.76 -1.45 -9.32
CA GLY A 78 -4.52 -0.37 -9.92
C GLY A 78 -4.11 1.03 -9.50
N PHE A 79 -3.08 1.17 -8.66
CA PHE A 79 -2.56 2.49 -8.29
C PHE A 79 -1.95 3.19 -9.50
N SER A 80 -2.13 4.50 -9.57
CA SER A 80 -1.52 5.35 -10.58
C SER A 80 -0.75 6.48 -9.92
N ILE A 81 0.29 6.97 -10.62
CA ILE A 81 1.10 8.08 -10.13
C ILE A 81 0.29 9.37 -10.33
N VAL A 82 0.09 10.12 -9.25
CA VAL A 82 -0.68 11.37 -9.28
C VAL A 82 0.17 12.59 -8.98
N GLN A 83 1.33 12.42 -8.38
CA GLN A 83 2.22 13.53 -8.04
C GLN A 83 3.65 13.06 -7.92
N GLU A 84 4.60 13.94 -8.26
CA GLU A 84 6.02 13.74 -8.08
C GLU A 84 6.59 14.92 -7.29
N PHE A 85 7.47 14.64 -6.33
CA PHE A 85 8.11 15.70 -5.56
C PHE A 85 9.47 15.22 -5.05
N PHE A 86 10.26 16.15 -4.50
CA PHE A 86 11.59 15.86 -4.01
C PHE A 86 11.67 16.13 -2.52
N ILE A 87 12.28 15.19 -1.78
CA ILE A 87 12.65 15.39 -0.38
C ILE A 87 14.14 15.09 -0.29
N LYS A 88 14.95 16.07 0.16
CA LYS A 88 16.39 15.90 0.32
C LYS A 88 17.07 15.32 -0.92
N LYS A 89 16.75 15.85 -2.08
CA LYS A 89 17.29 15.44 -3.38
C LYS A 89 16.84 14.04 -3.85
N GLN A 90 15.90 13.43 -3.14
CA GLN A 90 15.32 12.15 -3.59
C GLN A 90 13.94 12.38 -4.17
N LYS A 91 13.70 11.77 -5.33
CA LYS A 91 12.41 11.87 -6.00
C LYS A 91 11.43 10.87 -5.38
N ILE A 92 10.27 11.37 -5.00
CA ILE A 92 9.21 10.58 -4.40
C ILE A 92 7.98 10.66 -5.28
N LEU A 93 7.33 9.52 -5.48
CA LEU A 93 6.09 9.42 -6.25
C LEU A 93 4.94 9.22 -5.29
N LYS A 94 3.88 10.02 -5.45
CA LYS A 94 2.61 9.75 -4.79
C LYS A 94 1.74 8.94 -5.74
N MET A 95 1.23 7.81 -5.26
CA MET A 95 0.33 6.95 -6.03
C MET A 95 -1.01 6.85 -5.31
N SER A 96 -2.08 6.78 -6.08
CA SER A 96 -3.43 6.71 -5.53
C SER A 96 -4.28 5.67 -6.24
N LEU A 97 -5.23 5.10 -5.49
CA LEU A 97 -6.22 4.15 -6.00
C LEU A 97 -7.58 4.59 -5.51
N LYS A 98 -8.52 4.81 -6.42
CA LYS A 98 -9.90 5.09 -6.07
C LYS A 98 -10.63 3.79 -5.78
N GLN A 99 -11.52 3.82 -4.79
CA GLN A 99 -12.33 2.64 -4.45
C GLN A 99 -13.09 2.11 -5.66
N SER A 100 -13.64 3.02 -6.48
CA SER A 100 -14.39 2.66 -7.68
C SER A 100 -13.54 1.96 -8.74
N ASP A 101 -12.22 2.16 -8.73
CA ASP A 101 -11.30 1.57 -9.70
C ASP A 101 -10.63 0.29 -9.17
N CYS A 102 -10.92 -0.10 -7.94
CA CYS A 102 -10.28 -1.25 -7.32
C CYS A 102 -10.93 -2.56 -7.76
N LYS A 103 -10.29 -3.25 -8.69
CA LYS A 103 -10.81 -4.52 -9.22
C LYS A 103 -10.64 -5.68 -8.25
N ALA A 104 -9.68 -5.60 -7.33
CA ALA A 104 -9.41 -6.66 -6.37
C ALA A 104 -10.58 -6.91 -5.40
N LEU A 105 -11.43 -5.90 -5.19
CA LEU A 105 -12.57 -6.00 -4.29
C LEU A 105 -13.85 -6.47 -4.99
N LEU A 106 -13.83 -6.56 -6.32
CA LEU A 106 -15.01 -6.96 -7.12
C LEU A 106 -15.09 -8.47 -7.34
N SER A 107 -14.04 -9.18 -6.99
CA SER A 107 -13.99 -10.62 -7.13
C SER A 107 -14.44 -11.33 -5.87
#